data_a3436590d72826b8f890c8d8039f0d4e
#
_entry.id   a3436590d72826b8f890c8d8039f0d4e
#
_cell.length_a   1.000
_cell.length_b   1.000
_cell.length_c   1.000
_cell.angle_alpha   90.00
_cell.angle_beta   90.00
_cell.angle_gamma   90.00
#
_symmetry.space_group_name_H-M   'P 1'
#
loop_
_entity.id
_entity.type
_entity.pdbx_description
1 polymer ?
#
loop_
_entity_poly.entity_id
_entity_poly.type
_entity_poly.pdbx_seq_one_letter_code
_entity_poly.pdbx_strand_id
1 'polypeptide(L)'
;MKIVAIINAQENLKKIGAEIGGNKILEVFHPKLAKEVFQKDIRAGIVPPLRIYVYEDAGVTHVAAQSAVDLFSSYAGLQDLARKVDEMLESIVSKIQ
;
A
#
# COMPACT_ATOMS: atom_id res chain seq x y z
N MET A 1 5.75 5.58 -8.43
CA MET A 1 5.38 4.23 -7.95
C MET A 1 4.55 3.51 -8.99
N LYS A 2 4.72 2.22 -9.08
CA LYS A 2 3.93 1.38 -9.98
C LYS A 2 2.94 0.56 -9.18
N ILE A 3 1.73 0.37 -9.74
CA ILE A 3 0.78 -0.60 -9.22
C ILE A 3 1.21 -1.96 -9.75
N VAL A 4 1.59 -2.86 -8.85
CA VAL A 4 2.07 -4.19 -9.24
C VAL A 4 1.03 -5.28 -9.02
N ALA A 5 0.00 -5.01 -8.23
CA ALA A 5 -1.11 -5.93 -8.03
C ALA A 5 -2.36 -5.17 -7.61
N ILE A 6 -3.51 -5.68 -8.00
CA ILE A 6 -4.82 -5.19 -7.58
C ILE A 6 -5.61 -6.39 -7.08
N ILE A 7 -6.05 -6.32 -5.82
CA ILE A 7 -6.91 -7.33 -5.22
C ILE A 7 -8.31 -6.75 -5.14
N ASN A 8 -9.25 -7.34 -5.87
CA ASN A 8 -10.64 -6.91 -5.88
C ASN A 8 -11.45 -7.84 -4.99
N ALA A 9 -11.64 -7.44 -3.73
CA ALA A 9 -12.37 -8.24 -2.75
C ALA A 9 -13.86 -8.33 -3.10
N GLN A 10 -14.44 -7.30 -3.71
CA GLN A 10 -15.83 -7.32 -4.13
C GLN A 10 -16.10 -8.47 -5.11
N GLU A 11 -15.25 -8.61 -6.13
CA GLU A 11 -15.37 -9.71 -7.09
C GLU A 11 -15.08 -11.07 -6.46
N ASN A 12 -14.07 -11.14 -5.60
CA ASN A 12 -13.72 -12.40 -4.93
C ASN A 12 -14.85 -12.92 -4.04
N LEU A 13 -15.51 -12.00 -3.31
CA LEU A 13 -16.63 -12.39 -2.45
C LEU A 13 -17.88 -12.75 -3.23
N LYS A 14 -18.08 -12.15 -4.40
CA LYS A 14 -19.19 -12.53 -5.29
C LYS A 14 -19.15 -14.01 -5.66
N LYS A 15 -17.97 -14.56 -5.83
CA LYS A 15 -17.78 -15.97 -6.19
C LYS A 15 -18.29 -16.95 -5.13
N ILE A 16 -18.37 -16.52 -3.88
CA ILE A 16 -18.91 -17.32 -2.78
C ILE A 16 -20.29 -16.86 -2.32
N GLY A 17 -20.95 -16.03 -3.13
CA GLY A 17 -22.32 -15.59 -2.87
C GLY A 17 -22.44 -14.43 -1.89
N ALA A 18 -21.34 -13.79 -1.51
CA ALA A 18 -21.36 -12.63 -0.64
C ALA A 18 -21.32 -11.33 -1.45
N GLU A 19 -22.11 -10.34 -1.04
CA GLU A 19 -22.12 -9.03 -1.68
C GLU A 19 -21.64 -7.95 -0.72
N ILE A 20 -20.66 -7.17 -1.19
CA ILE A 20 -20.15 -5.97 -0.50
C ILE A 20 -20.06 -4.83 -1.51
N GLY A 21 -19.89 -3.61 -1.03
CA GLY A 21 -19.59 -2.46 -1.89
C GLY A 21 -18.20 -2.57 -2.51
N GLY A 22 -17.79 -1.55 -3.23
CA GLY A 22 -16.47 -1.48 -3.85
C GLY A 22 -15.38 -1.70 -2.82
N ASN A 23 -14.38 -2.52 -3.14
CA ASN A 23 -13.34 -2.89 -2.20
C ASN A 23 -12.13 -3.41 -2.96
N LYS A 24 -11.05 -2.61 -2.98
CA LYS A 24 -9.83 -2.95 -3.68
C LYS A 24 -8.61 -2.65 -2.85
N ILE A 25 -7.60 -3.51 -2.93
CA ILE A 25 -6.27 -3.26 -2.41
C ILE A 25 -5.35 -3.07 -3.62
N LEU A 26 -4.68 -1.92 -3.66
CA LEU A 26 -3.65 -1.64 -4.66
C LEU A 26 -2.29 -1.85 -4.01
N GLU A 27 -1.46 -2.73 -4.57
CA GLU A 27 -0.09 -2.90 -4.11
C GLU A 27 0.83 -2.05 -4.98
N VAL A 28 1.55 -1.13 -4.35
CA VAL A 28 2.39 -0.15 -5.05
C VAL A 28 3.86 -0.36 -4.72
N PHE A 29 4.71 -0.22 -5.72
CA PHE A 29 6.12 -0.58 -5.65
C PHE A 29 6.98 0.45 -6.39
N HIS A 30 8.11 0.80 -5.79
CA HIS A 30 9.11 1.66 -6.40
C HIS A 30 10.43 0.90 -6.46
N PRO A 31 10.86 0.40 -7.63
CA PRO A 31 12.03 -0.47 -7.73
C PRO A 31 13.31 0.13 -7.14
N LYS A 32 13.56 1.40 -7.36
CA LYS A 32 14.76 2.08 -6.83
C LYS A 32 14.77 2.11 -5.31
N LEU A 33 13.63 2.43 -4.68
CA LEU A 33 13.52 2.47 -3.23
C LEU A 33 13.58 1.08 -2.63
N ALA A 34 12.97 0.09 -3.29
CA ALA A 34 13.04 -1.30 -2.87
C ALA A 34 14.48 -1.81 -2.89
N LYS A 35 15.25 -1.45 -3.93
CA LYS A 35 16.67 -1.78 -4.00
C LYS A 35 17.44 -1.23 -2.81
N GLU A 36 17.18 0.03 -2.42
CA GLU A 36 17.81 0.63 -1.24
C GLU A 36 17.47 -0.11 0.04
N VAL A 37 16.20 -0.53 0.19
CA VAL A 37 15.76 -1.34 1.33
C VAL A 37 16.58 -2.62 1.41
N PHE A 38 16.66 -3.37 0.31
CA PHE A 38 17.36 -4.66 0.26
C PHE A 38 18.85 -4.50 0.56
N GLN A 39 19.45 -3.39 0.14
CA GLN A 39 20.86 -3.11 0.38
C GLN A 39 21.13 -2.75 1.85
N LYS A 40 20.20 -2.07 2.50
CA LYS A 40 20.37 -1.67 3.91
C LYS A 40 20.03 -2.79 4.88
N ASP A 41 18.95 -3.52 4.63
CA ASP A 41 18.55 -4.67 5.45
C ASP A 41 17.63 -5.57 4.62
N ILE A 42 18.16 -6.69 4.16
CA ILE A 42 17.42 -7.64 3.33
C ILE A 42 16.16 -8.16 4.04
N ARG A 43 16.17 -8.22 5.36
CA ARG A 43 15.02 -8.68 6.15
C ARG A 43 13.83 -7.73 6.03
N ALA A 44 14.10 -6.44 5.82
CA ALA A 44 13.06 -5.44 5.64
C ALA A 44 12.32 -5.59 4.30
N GLY A 45 12.82 -6.44 3.41
CA GLY A 45 12.19 -6.75 2.14
C GLY A 45 10.81 -7.37 2.24
N ILE A 46 10.38 -7.76 3.45
CA ILE A 46 9.00 -8.22 3.70
C ILE A 46 7.99 -7.08 3.58
N VAL A 47 8.41 -5.83 3.73
CA VAL A 47 7.49 -4.68 3.76
C VAL A 47 6.97 -4.29 2.37
N PRO A 48 7.83 -4.02 1.35
CA PRO A 48 7.29 -3.67 0.03
C PRO A 48 6.72 -4.92 -0.68
N PRO A 49 5.68 -4.77 -1.50
CA PRO A 49 4.97 -3.54 -1.85
C PRO A 49 4.03 -3.07 -0.74
N LEU A 50 3.85 -1.75 -0.66
CA LEU A 50 2.90 -1.17 0.29
C LEU A 50 1.49 -1.12 -0.32
N ARG A 51 0.49 -1.02 0.55
CA ARG A 51 -0.91 -1.11 0.15
C ARG A 51 -1.63 0.21 0.27
N ILE A 52 -2.46 0.49 -0.73
CA ILE A 52 -3.49 1.53 -0.71
C ILE A 52 -4.83 0.81 -0.76
N TYR A 53 -5.70 1.12 0.19
CA TYR A 53 -7.01 0.50 0.32
C TYR A 53 -8.08 1.48 -0.13
N VAL A 54 -8.90 1.08 -1.11
CA VAL A 54 -10.01 1.87 -1.63
C VAL A 54 -11.30 1.08 -1.38
N TYR A 55 -12.21 1.65 -0.60
CA TYR A 55 -13.41 0.92 -0.20
C TYR A 55 -14.61 1.84 -0.01
N GLU A 56 -15.79 1.27 -0.21
CA GLU A 56 -17.06 1.91 0.11
C GLU A 56 -17.52 1.49 1.51
N ASP A 57 -17.96 2.47 2.27
CA ASP A 57 -18.62 2.24 3.55
C ASP A 57 -19.80 3.20 3.66
N ALA A 58 -21.02 2.64 3.84
CA ALA A 58 -22.25 3.40 3.90
C ALA A 58 -22.44 4.36 2.70
N GLY A 59 -22.06 3.91 1.51
CA GLY A 59 -22.20 4.68 0.27
C GLY A 59 -21.11 5.75 0.05
N VAL A 60 -20.11 5.81 0.93
CA VAL A 60 -19.00 6.76 0.82
C VAL A 60 -17.72 6.03 0.49
N THR A 61 -16.99 6.52 -0.50
CA THR A 61 -15.69 5.96 -0.87
C THR A 61 -14.59 6.53 0.02
N HIS A 62 -13.81 5.62 0.58
CA HIS A 62 -12.66 5.94 1.45
C HIS A 62 -11.38 5.44 0.79
N VAL A 63 -10.29 6.17 1.03
CA VAL A 63 -8.95 5.78 0.58
C VAL A 63 -8.01 5.86 1.77
N ALA A 64 -7.27 4.80 2.02
CA ALA A 64 -6.29 4.74 3.10
C ALA A 64 -4.99 4.12 2.58
N ALA A 65 -3.87 4.53 3.11
CA ALA A 65 -2.57 3.95 2.78
C ALA A 65 -1.88 3.44 4.04
N GLN A 66 -1.10 2.38 3.89
CA GLN A 66 -0.20 1.95 4.96
C GLN A 66 0.87 3.01 5.19
N SER A 67 1.42 3.06 6.39
CA SER A 67 2.54 3.94 6.72
C SER A 67 3.86 3.19 6.61
N ALA A 68 4.73 3.63 5.70
CA ALA A 68 6.06 3.07 5.58
C ALA A 68 6.88 3.33 6.85
N VAL A 69 6.72 4.49 7.47
CA VAL A 69 7.41 4.82 8.73
C VAL A 69 7.07 3.79 9.79
N ASP A 70 5.80 3.42 9.94
CA ASP A 70 5.38 2.41 10.91
C ASP A 70 5.90 1.02 10.55
N LEU A 71 5.77 0.62 9.29
CA LEU A 71 6.14 -0.73 8.85
C LEU A 71 7.66 -0.96 8.89
N PHE A 72 8.46 0.07 8.64
CA PHE A 72 9.91 -0.02 8.71
C PHE A 72 10.48 0.30 10.11
N SER A 73 9.64 0.58 11.09
CA SER A 73 10.07 1.03 12.42
C SER A 73 11.00 0.04 13.14
N SER A 74 10.85 -1.25 12.86
CA SER A 74 11.69 -2.31 13.45
C SER A 74 13.06 -2.46 12.80
N TYR A 75 13.33 -1.72 11.73
CA TYR A 75 14.55 -1.86 10.93
C TYR A 75 15.35 -0.55 10.99
N ALA A 76 16.54 -0.61 11.58
CA ALA A 76 17.40 0.57 11.72
C ALA A 76 17.88 1.07 10.36
N GLY A 77 18.02 2.39 10.23
CA GLY A 77 18.60 3.02 9.04
C GLY A 77 17.64 3.22 7.87
N LEU A 78 16.36 2.93 8.03
CA LEU A 78 15.37 3.04 6.97
C LEU A 78 14.38 4.22 7.16
N GLN A 79 14.57 5.02 8.20
CA GLN A 79 13.61 6.06 8.58
C GLN A 79 13.47 7.16 7.51
N ASP A 80 14.57 7.61 6.93
CA ASP A 80 14.54 8.65 5.89
C ASP A 80 13.87 8.15 4.62
N LEU A 81 14.20 6.92 4.23
CA LEU A 81 13.58 6.26 3.08
C LEU A 81 12.08 6.07 3.31
N ALA A 82 11.70 5.64 4.52
CA ALA A 82 10.30 5.44 4.88
C ALA A 82 9.49 6.74 4.77
N ARG A 83 10.05 7.87 5.21
CA ARG A 83 9.41 9.18 5.06
C ARG A 83 9.17 9.55 3.60
N LYS A 84 10.15 9.29 2.73
CA LYS A 84 9.99 9.52 1.28
C LYS A 84 8.87 8.68 0.69
N VAL A 85 8.77 7.43 1.09
CA VAL A 85 7.70 6.52 0.64
C VAL A 85 6.35 7.05 1.11
N ASP A 86 6.23 7.46 2.36
CA ASP A 86 4.97 8.00 2.89
C ASP A 86 4.54 9.28 2.15
N GLU A 87 5.48 10.15 1.80
CA GLU A 87 5.18 11.34 0.99
C GLU A 87 4.63 10.95 -0.39
N MET A 88 5.20 9.94 -1.02
CA MET A 88 4.70 9.43 -2.30
C MET A 88 3.32 8.83 -2.17
N LEU A 89 3.06 8.06 -1.11
CA LEU A 89 1.74 7.47 -0.85
C LEU A 89 0.69 8.56 -0.61
N GLU A 90 1.00 9.56 0.19
CA GLU A 90 0.09 10.68 0.44
C GLU A 90 -0.26 11.44 -0.85
N SER A 91 0.73 11.65 -1.72
CA SER A 91 0.50 12.27 -3.02
C SER A 91 -0.46 11.46 -3.88
N ILE A 92 -0.32 10.13 -3.88
CA ILE A 92 -1.22 9.25 -4.63
C ILE A 92 -2.63 9.29 -4.04
N VAL A 93 -2.75 9.17 -2.73
CA VAL A 93 -4.05 9.18 -2.03
C VAL A 93 -4.78 10.50 -2.29
N SER A 94 -4.10 11.62 -2.24
CA SER A 94 -4.73 12.92 -2.48
C SER A 94 -5.24 13.09 -3.91
N LYS A 95 -4.65 12.41 -4.89
CA LYS A 95 -5.13 12.41 -6.28
C LYS A 95 -6.35 11.53 -6.50
N ILE A 96 -6.51 10.50 -5.69
CA ILE A 96 -7.67 9.59 -5.77
C ILE A 96 -8.89 10.22 -5.09
N GLN A 97 -8.66 10.93 -4.00
CA GLN A 97 -9.72 11.68 -3.32
C GLN A 97 -10.08 12.93 -4.13
#